data_651d1e6e97af07452169cdec155ffea0
#
_entry.id   651d1e6e97af07452169cdec155ffea0
#
_cell.length_a   1.000
_cell.length_b   1.000
_cell.length_c   1.000
_cell.angle_alpha   90.00
_cell.angle_beta   90.00
_cell.angle_gamma   90.00
#
_symmetry.space_group_name_H-M   'P 1'
#
loop_
_entity.id
_entity.type
_entity.pdbx_description
1 polymer ?
#
loop_
_entity_poly.entity_id
_entity_poly.type
_entity_poly.pdbx_seq_one_letter_code
_entity_poly.pdbx_strand_id
1 'polypeptide(L)'
;MPTLVWILCIVAIWEIMACVVATTKRTPENILPHIYQILYSLISTKKVTGTQTALQVVALASVQTLLRAAVGFLIGMAAGFGLALLMKLSGIVEKLAFPYLMLIQLIPILGMAPIILSLTGSIGVSRIVIAAILTFYPVAANTLAGLKSVQQEKYELMYSYAANRRTIYKKVLIPSCIPYFSPD
;
A
#
# COMPACT_ATOMS: atom_id res chain seq x y z
N MET A 1 9.84 -13.53 -24.19
CA MET A 1 11.27 -13.39 -24.52
C MET A 1 11.91 -12.10 -23.97
N PRO A 2 11.36 -10.88 -24.12
CA PRO A 2 12.03 -9.66 -23.61
C PRO A 2 12.19 -9.63 -22.08
N THR A 3 11.26 -10.16 -21.31
CA THR A 3 11.31 -10.17 -19.84
C THR A 3 12.50 -10.97 -19.27
N LEU A 4 12.82 -12.11 -19.86
CA LEU A 4 13.99 -12.91 -19.45
C LEU A 4 15.31 -12.18 -19.69
N VAL A 5 15.42 -11.47 -20.82
CA VAL A 5 16.60 -10.67 -21.14
C VAL A 5 16.79 -9.55 -20.11
N TRP A 6 15.73 -8.86 -19.74
CA TRP A 6 15.79 -7.81 -18.71
C TRP A 6 16.21 -8.36 -17.33
N ILE A 7 15.69 -9.52 -16.93
CA ILE A 7 16.09 -10.16 -15.67
C ILE A 7 17.58 -10.51 -15.70
N LEU A 8 18.06 -11.11 -16.79
CA LEU A 8 19.49 -11.44 -16.94
C LEU A 8 20.38 -10.20 -16.94
N CYS A 9 19.96 -9.11 -17.60
CA CYS A 9 20.69 -7.85 -17.57
C CYS A 9 20.78 -7.26 -16.15
N ILE A 10 19.69 -7.29 -15.38
CA ILE A 10 19.67 -6.79 -14.00
C ILE A 10 20.61 -7.63 -13.12
N VAL A 11 20.56 -8.95 -13.24
CA VAL A 11 21.44 -9.88 -12.52
C VAL A 11 22.91 -9.64 -12.89
N ALA A 12 23.22 -9.46 -14.17
CA ALA A 12 24.58 -9.19 -14.61
C ALA A 12 25.10 -7.84 -14.09
N ILE A 13 24.28 -6.79 -14.14
CA ILE A 13 24.63 -5.48 -13.57
C ILE A 13 24.90 -5.59 -12.07
N TRP A 14 24.05 -6.32 -11.34
CA TRP A 14 24.23 -6.54 -9.89
C TRP A 14 25.58 -7.23 -9.60
N GLU A 15 25.92 -8.32 -10.31
CA GLU A 15 27.16 -9.06 -10.09
C GLU A 15 28.40 -8.23 -10.48
N ILE A 16 28.35 -7.45 -11.55
CA ILE A 16 29.43 -6.55 -11.94
C ILE A 16 29.64 -5.50 -10.83
N MET A 17 28.58 -4.90 -10.32
CA MET A 17 28.68 -3.92 -9.22
C MET A 17 29.20 -4.58 -7.94
N ALA A 18 28.77 -5.80 -7.61
CA ALA A 18 29.29 -6.54 -6.46
C ALA A 18 30.79 -6.81 -6.60
N CYS A 19 31.29 -7.17 -7.77
CA CYS A 19 32.71 -7.32 -8.05
C CYS A 19 33.48 -6.00 -7.85
N VAL A 20 32.95 -4.88 -8.36
CA VAL A 20 33.59 -3.55 -8.20
C VAL A 20 33.63 -3.15 -6.71
N VAL A 21 32.56 -3.39 -5.96
CA VAL A 21 32.53 -3.13 -4.51
C VAL A 21 33.51 -4.04 -3.77
N ALA A 22 33.63 -5.30 -4.16
CA ALA A 22 34.55 -6.26 -3.56
C ALA A 22 36.01 -5.83 -3.69
N THR A 23 36.39 -5.16 -4.79
CA THR A 23 37.75 -4.64 -4.97
C THR A 23 38.01 -3.31 -4.29
N THR A 24 36.96 -2.52 -4.02
CA THR A 24 37.09 -1.12 -3.58
C THR A 24 36.88 -0.94 -2.08
N LYS A 25 36.12 -1.81 -1.42
CA LYS A 25 35.70 -1.67 -0.03
C LYS A 25 36.23 -2.77 0.89
N ARG A 26 36.45 -2.39 2.17
CA ARG A 26 37.04 -3.28 3.19
C ARG A 26 36.03 -4.35 3.70
N THR A 27 34.74 -4.08 3.59
CA THR A 27 33.63 -4.97 3.98
C THR A 27 32.59 -5.01 2.88
N PRO A 28 32.89 -5.61 1.72
CA PRO A 28 32.00 -5.58 0.55
C PRO A 28 30.68 -6.31 0.78
N GLU A 29 30.70 -7.38 1.58
CA GLU A 29 29.53 -8.21 1.90
C GLU A 29 28.40 -7.45 2.61
N ASN A 30 28.75 -6.37 3.36
CA ASN A 30 27.77 -5.53 4.05
C ASN A 30 27.18 -4.43 3.17
N ILE A 31 27.77 -4.16 2.00
CA ILE A 31 27.35 -3.08 1.10
C ILE A 31 26.57 -3.69 -0.08
N LEU A 32 27.17 -4.63 -0.79
CA LEU A 32 26.58 -5.27 -1.94
C LEU A 32 27.07 -6.73 -2.04
N PRO A 33 26.38 -7.69 -1.40
CA PRO A 33 26.75 -9.09 -1.44
C PRO A 33 26.46 -9.69 -2.85
N HIS A 34 27.24 -10.69 -3.24
CA HIS A 34 26.94 -11.48 -4.43
C HIS A 34 25.64 -12.28 -4.26
N ILE A 35 24.92 -12.51 -5.34
CA ILE A 35 23.62 -13.21 -5.32
C ILE A 35 23.77 -14.62 -4.71
N TYR A 36 24.87 -15.32 -5.00
CA TYR A 36 25.11 -16.64 -4.40
C TYR A 36 25.27 -16.57 -2.86
N GLN A 37 25.85 -15.50 -2.32
CA GLN A 37 26.00 -15.30 -0.87
C GLN A 37 24.63 -15.08 -0.21
N ILE A 38 23.75 -14.32 -0.86
CA ILE A 38 22.37 -14.12 -0.40
C ILE A 38 21.64 -15.45 -0.36
N LEU A 39 21.66 -16.22 -1.43
CA LEU A 39 21.02 -17.52 -1.51
C LEU A 39 21.60 -18.52 -0.51
N TYR A 40 22.92 -18.56 -0.37
CA TYR A 40 23.57 -19.39 0.62
C TYR A 40 23.20 -19.01 2.06
N SER A 41 23.10 -17.71 2.37
CA SER A 41 22.71 -17.25 3.70
C SER A 41 21.28 -17.66 4.08
N LEU A 42 20.37 -17.70 3.11
CA LEU A 42 18.98 -18.14 3.31
C LEU A 42 18.87 -19.64 3.61
N ILE A 43 19.73 -20.48 2.98
CA ILE A 43 19.72 -21.94 3.15
C ILE A 43 20.58 -22.35 4.36
N SER A 44 21.53 -21.51 4.73
CA SER A 44 22.49 -21.81 5.79
C SER A 44 21.82 -21.89 7.16
N THR A 45 22.17 -22.91 7.92
CA THR A 45 21.80 -23.06 9.34
C THR A 45 22.62 -22.22 10.31
N LYS A 46 23.53 -21.36 9.79
CA LYS A 46 24.32 -20.45 10.62
C LYS A 46 23.41 -19.46 11.33
N LYS A 47 23.60 -19.31 12.64
CA LYS A 47 22.90 -18.35 13.49
C LYS A 47 23.41 -16.94 13.19
N VAL A 48 22.52 -16.03 12.86
CA VAL A 48 22.85 -14.62 12.51
C VAL A 48 22.54 -13.70 13.69
N THR A 49 21.44 -13.96 14.41
CA THR A 49 21.00 -13.14 15.55
C THR A 49 20.57 -14.07 16.68
N GLY A 50 21.36 -14.14 17.75
CA GLY A 50 21.08 -15.02 18.89
C GLY A 50 20.99 -16.49 18.47
N THR A 51 19.81 -17.09 18.59
CA THR A 51 19.53 -18.49 18.23
C THR A 51 18.91 -18.65 16.83
N GLN A 52 18.64 -17.55 16.12
CA GLN A 52 17.87 -17.55 14.87
C GLN A 52 18.76 -17.62 13.61
N THR A 53 18.31 -18.37 12.62
CA THR A 53 18.92 -18.39 11.28
C THR A 53 18.47 -17.18 10.46
N ALA A 54 19.20 -16.85 9.37
CA ALA A 54 18.84 -15.75 8.49
C ALA A 54 17.42 -15.87 7.95
N LEU A 55 17.01 -17.08 7.55
CA LEU A 55 15.66 -17.36 7.06
C LEU A 55 14.58 -17.06 8.13
N GLN A 56 14.83 -17.46 9.38
CA GLN A 56 13.90 -17.19 10.49
C GLN A 56 13.75 -15.69 10.77
N VAL A 57 14.87 -14.96 10.79
CA VAL A 57 14.85 -13.49 11.00
C VAL A 57 14.07 -12.80 9.88
N VAL A 58 14.34 -13.14 8.63
CA VAL A 58 13.65 -12.56 7.46
C VAL A 58 12.17 -12.92 7.47
N ALA A 59 11.83 -14.19 7.73
CA ALA A 59 10.43 -14.63 7.76
C ALA A 59 9.63 -13.92 8.86
N LEU A 60 10.17 -13.83 10.07
CA LEU A 60 9.53 -13.12 11.18
C LEU A 60 9.36 -11.62 10.89
N ALA A 61 10.40 -10.97 10.34
CA ALA A 61 10.34 -9.56 9.95
C ALA A 61 9.32 -9.32 8.84
N SER A 62 9.21 -10.24 7.87
CA SER A 62 8.22 -10.17 6.78
C SER A 62 6.80 -10.30 7.31
N VAL A 63 6.53 -11.27 8.17
CA VAL A 63 5.20 -11.46 8.80
C VAL A 63 4.82 -10.22 9.61
N GLN A 64 5.73 -9.71 10.44
CA GLN A 64 5.47 -8.48 11.21
C GLN A 64 5.19 -7.27 10.32
N THR A 65 5.90 -7.14 9.21
CA THR A 65 5.69 -6.05 8.26
C THR A 65 4.33 -6.18 7.57
N LEU A 66 3.96 -7.38 7.13
CA LEU A 66 2.65 -7.65 6.55
C LEU A 66 1.51 -7.37 7.52
N LEU A 67 1.63 -7.80 8.78
CA LEU A 67 0.60 -7.54 9.79
C LEU A 67 0.42 -6.04 10.04
N ARG A 68 1.52 -5.29 10.18
CA ARG A 68 1.45 -3.83 10.34
C ARG A 68 0.85 -3.14 9.12
N ALA A 69 1.25 -3.57 7.92
CA ALA A 69 0.69 -3.07 6.67
C ALA A 69 -0.80 -3.37 6.55
N ALA A 70 -1.23 -4.59 6.90
CA ALA A 70 -2.65 -4.97 6.90
C ALA A 70 -3.47 -4.13 7.88
N VAL A 71 -2.98 -3.90 9.10
CA VAL A 71 -3.66 -3.04 10.08
C VAL A 71 -3.80 -1.62 9.55
N GLY A 72 -2.71 -1.03 9.03
CA GLY A 72 -2.73 0.31 8.44
C GLY A 72 -3.67 0.38 7.23
N PHE A 73 -3.63 -0.62 6.35
CA PHE A 73 -4.53 -0.75 5.21
C PHE A 73 -6.00 -0.75 5.63
N LEU A 74 -6.37 -1.57 6.62
CA LEU A 74 -7.75 -1.65 7.11
C LEU A 74 -8.23 -0.33 7.71
N ILE A 75 -7.37 0.36 8.46
CA ILE A 75 -7.68 1.69 9.01
C ILE A 75 -7.88 2.70 7.88
N GLY A 76 -6.94 2.79 6.94
CA GLY A 76 -7.02 3.69 5.80
C GLY A 76 -8.23 3.41 4.91
N MET A 77 -8.52 2.13 4.66
CA MET A 77 -9.68 1.68 3.90
C MET A 77 -10.99 2.07 4.59
N ALA A 78 -11.14 1.80 5.89
CA ALA A 78 -12.35 2.14 6.62
C ALA A 78 -12.59 3.66 6.66
N ALA A 79 -11.53 4.44 6.92
CA ALA A 79 -11.61 5.90 6.93
C ALA A 79 -11.92 6.48 5.55
N GLY A 80 -11.23 6.01 4.50
CA GLY A 80 -11.42 6.46 3.12
C GLY A 80 -12.79 6.12 2.57
N PHE A 81 -13.24 4.89 2.78
CA PHE A 81 -14.57 4.45 2.40
C PHE A 81 -15.67 5.22 3.15
N GLY A 82 -15.51 5.39 4.48
CA GLY A 82 -16.44 6.17 5.28
C GLY A 82 -16.54 7.63 4.82
N LEU A 83 -15.40 8.28 4.53
CA LEU A 83 -15.39 9.65 4.00
C LEU A 83 -16.07 9.74 2.64
N ALA A 84 -15.83 8.80 1.73
CA ALA A 84 -16.48 8.77 0.42
C ALA A 84 -18.00 8.66 0.53
N LEU A 85 -18.50 7.82 1.46
CA LEU A 85 -19.94 7.72 1.74
C LEU A 85 -20.50 9.04 2.28
N LEU A 86 -19.81 9.70 3.19
CA LEU A 86 -20.22 11.01 3.73
C LEU A 86 -20.25 12.09 2.64
N MET A 87 -19.25 12.12 1.76
CA MET A 87 -19.22 13.03 0.61
C MET A 87 -20.38 12.75 -0.36
N LYS A 88 -20.72 11.49 -0.61
CA LYS A 88 -21.86 11.14 -1.47
C LYS A 88 -23.21 11.51 -0.83
N LEU A 89 -23.31 11.43 0.50
CA LEU A 89 -24.54 11.82 1.24
C LEU A 89 -24.76 13.32 1.29
N SER A 90 -23.68 14.10 1.35
CA SER A 90 -23.72 15.55 1.51
C SER A 90 -22.77 16.25 0.55
N GLY A 91 -23.32 17.00 -0.40
CA GLY A 91 -22.53 17.83 -1.31
C GLY A 91 -21.71 18.93 -0.62
N ILE A 92 -22.10 19.33 0.60
CA ILE A 92 -21.33 20.27 1.42
C ILE A 92 -20.05 19.59 1.90
N VAL A 93 -20.17 18.36 2.44
CA VAL A 93 -19.01 17.58 2.89
C VAL A 93 -18.07 17.31 1.72
N GLU A 94 -18.61 17.01 0.55
CA GLU A 94 -17.79 16.80 -0.65
C GLU A 94 -17.01 18.07 -1.02
N LYS A 95 -17.67 19.21 -1.12
CA LYS A 95 -17.02 20.49 -1.48
C LYS A 95 -15.94 20.89 -0.47
N LEU A 96 -16.15 20.58 0.82
CA LEU A 96 -15.17 20.86 1.85
C LEU A 96 -14.02 19.85 1.89
N ALA A 97 -14.30 18.55 1.79
CA ALA A 97 -13.29 17.49 1.96
C ALA A 97 -12.44 17.25 0.70
N PHE A 98 -13.01 17.39 -0.50
CA PHE A 98 -12.33 17.05 -1.74
C PHE A 98 -11.03 17.83 -1.99
N PRO A 99 -10.94 19.15 -1.73
CA PRO A 99 -9.67 19.87 -1.87
C PRO A 99 -8.57 19.33 -0.96
N TYR A 100 -8.91 18.94 0.27
CA TYR A 100 -7.94 18.36 1.22
C TYR A 100 -7.49 16.97 0.78
N LEU A 101 -8.36 16.16 0.19
CA LEU A 101 -7.97 14.89 -0.42
C LEU A 101 -6.93 15.10 -1.52
N MET A 102 -7.12 16.11 -2.38
CA MET A 102 -6.16 16.47 -3.42
C MET A 102 -4.82 16.93 -2.83
N LEU A 103 -4.83 17.67 -1.73
CA LEU A 103 -3.59 18.10 -1.06
C LEU A 103 -2.84 16.93 -0.44
N ILE A 104 -3.53 15.97 0.17
CA ILE A 104 -2.90 14.80 0.82
C ILE A 104 -2.06 13.99 -0.19
N GLN A 105 -2.53 13.81 -1.42
CA GLN A 105 -1.78 13.07 -2.44
C GLN A 105 -0.49 13.75 -2.89
N LEU A 106 -0.40 15.10 -2.74
CA LEU A 106 0.79 15.86 -3.11
C LEU A 106 1.90 15.76 -2.05
N ILE A 107 1.56 15.33 -0.83
CA ILE A 107 2.53 15.20 0.25
C ILE A 107 3.38 13.95 0.00
N PRO A 108 4.72 14.05 -0.04
CA PRO A 108 5.59 12.89 -0.17
C PRO A 108 5.65 12.12 1.16
N ILE A 109 4.63 11.32 1.45
CA ILE A 109 4.43 10.63 2.74
C ILE A 109 5.65 9.82 3.16
N LEU A 110 6.33 9.17 2.21
CA LEU A 110 7.56 8.42 2.51
C LEU A 110 8.70 9.34 2.95
N GLY A 111 8.78 10.56 2.41
CA GLY A 111 9.74 11.57 2.85
C GLY A 111 9.44 12.11 4.26
N MET A 112 8.19 12.02 4.71
CA MET A 112 7.77 12.40 6.05
C MET A 112 7.98 11.30 7.11
N ALA A 113 8.49 10.13 6.73
CA ALA A 113 8.67 9.01 7.66
C ALA A 113 9.46 9.37 8.94
N PRO A 114 10.55 10.15 8.91
CA PRO A 114 11.24 10.57 10.13
C PRO A 114 10.40 11.44 11.06
N ILE A 115 9.56 12.32 10.48
CA ILE A 115 8.65 13.19 11.24
C ILE A 115 7.56 12.36 11.91
N ILE A 116 6.97 11.43 11.16
CA ILE A 116 5.94 10.51 11.69
C ILE A 116 6.55 9.65 12.80
N LEU A 117 7.79 9.19 12.65
CA LEU A 117 8.51 8.43 13.67
C LEU A 117 8.73 9.26 14.93
N SER A 118 9.12 10.52 14.79
CA SER A 118 9.30 11.44 15.94
C SER A 118 8.00 11.67 16.69
N LEU A 119 6.89 11.80 15.99
CA LEU A 119 5.56 12.01 16.60
C LEU A 119 5.02 10.75 17.29
N THR A 120 5.22 9.57 16.70
CA THR A 120 4.68 8.30 17.22
C THR A 120 5.59 7.64 18.25
N GLY A 121 6.87 7.98 18.27
CA GLY A 121 7.88 7.38 19.15
C GLY A 121 8.16 5.90 18.87
N SER A 122 7.52 5.27 17.87
CA SER A 122 7.64 3.84 17.60
C SER A 122 7.68 3.54 16.11
N ILE A 123 8.69 2.82 15.66
CA ILE A 123 8.83 2.36 14.27
C ILE A 123 7.61 1.53 13.84
N GLY A 124 7.08 0.69 14.74
CA GLY A 124 5.93 -0.16 14.43
C GLY A 124 4.68 0.66 14.16
N VAL A 125 4.39 1.63 15.01
CA VAL A 125 3.22 2.52 14.89
C VAL A 125 3.38 3.43 13.67
N SER A 126 4.58 3.99 13.43
CA SER A 126 4.85 4.84 12.26
C SER A 126 4.53 4.12 10.94
N ARG A 127 4.91 2.84 10.82
CA ARG A 127 4.61 2.04 9.63
C ARG A 127 3.11 1.84 9.43
N ILE A 128 2.36 1.63 10.50
CA ILE A 128 0.89 1.52 10.45
C ILE A 128 0.27 2.84 10.00
N VAL A 129 0.71 3.96 10.56
CA VAL A 129 0.22 5.31 10.21
C VAL A 129 0.52 5.62 8.74
N ILE A 130 1.75 5.38 8.28
CA ILE A 130 2.13 5.59 6.87
C ILE A 130 1.25 4.73 5.95
N ALA A 131 1.07 3.45 6.25
CA ALA A 131 0.22 2.57 5.46
C ALA A 131 -1.24 3.04 5.43
N ALA A 132 -1.76 3.54 6.55
CA ALA A 132 -3.12 4.08 6.64
C ALA A 132 -3.29 5.33 5.76
N ILE A 133 -2.34 6.28 5.82
CA ILE A 133 -2.40 7.51 5.00
C ILE A 133 -2.29 7.19 3.51
N LEU A 134 -1.37 6.31 3.13
CA LEU A 134 -1.19 5.90 1.73
C LEU A 134 -2.43 5.21 1.16
N THR A 135 -3.18 4.47 1.98
CA THR A 135 -4.40 3.77 1.57
C THR A 135 -5.62 4.70 1.57
N PHE A 136 -5.67 5.64 2.49
CA PHE A 136 -6.83 6.51 2.71
C PHE A 136 -7.26 7.28 1.47
N TYR A 137 -6.31 7.97 0.81
CA TYR A 137 -6.62 8.81 -0.35
C TYR A 137 -7.17 7.99 -1.54
N PRO A 138 -6.46 6.96 -2.06
CA PRO A 138 -6.95 6.22 -3.22
C PRO A 138 -8.29 5.53 -2.94
N VAL A 139 -8.51 5.02 -1.72
CA VAL A 139 -9.80 4.43 -1.35
C VAL A 139 -10.90 5.48 -1.35
N ALA A 140 -10.68 6.65 -0.76
CA ALA A 140 -11.68 7.72 -0.73
C ALA A 140 -12.02 8.21 -2.15
N ALA A 141 -11.00 8.47 -2.97
CA ALA A 141 -11.17 8.99 -4.34
C ALA A 141 -11.87 7.98 -5.25
N ASN A 142 -11.39 6.73 -5.29
CA ASN A 142 -11.94 5.69 -6.14
C ASN A 142 -13.36 5.28 -5.71
N THR A 143 -13.61 5.20 -4.40
CA THR A 143 -14.96 4.95 -3.89
C THR A 143 -15.92 6.06 -4.28
N LEU A 144 -15.52 7.33 -4.12
CA LEU A 144 -16.36 8.47 -4.52
C LEU A 144 -16.64 8.46 -6.03
N ALA A 145 -15.63 8.19 -6.85
CA ALA A 145 -15.79 8.06 -8.30
C ALA A 145 -16.77 6.94 -8.64
N GLY A 146 -16.63 5.76 -8.03
CA GLY A 146 -17.56 4.64 -8.21
C GLY A 146 -18.99 4.95 -7.75
N LEU A 147 -19.16 5.64 -6.61
CA LEU A 147 -20.47 6.08 -6.14
C LEU A 147 -21.13 7.11 -7.08
N LYS A 148 -20.33 7.89 -7.80
CA LYS A 148 -20.81 8.90 -8.75
C LYS A 148 -21.04 8.35 -10.17
N SER A 149 -20.45 7.24 -10.53
CA SER A 149 -20.55 6.62 -11.87
C SER A 149 -21.93 6.01 -12.15
N VAL A 150 -22.75 5.84 -11.12
CA VAL A 150 -24.09 5.25 -11.26
C VAL A 150 -24.99 6.19 -12.06
N GLN A 151 -25.47 5.69 -13.20
CA GLN A 151 -26.37 6.40 -14.10
C GLN A 151 -27.71 6.71 -13.43
N GLN A 152 -28.30 7.87 -13.79
CA GLN A 152 -29.57 8.34 -13.24
C GLN A 152 -30.71 7.33 -13.45
N GLU A 153 -30.72 6.64 -14.58
CA GLU A 153 -31.70 5.62 -14.94
C GLU A 153 -31.78 4.46 -13.92
N LYS A 154 -30.62 4.08 -13.35
CA LYS A 154 -30.59 3.05 -12.29
C LYS A 154 -31.26 3.52 -10.99
N TYR A 155 -31.15 4.82 -10.67
CA TYR A 155 -31.86 5.39 -9.54
C TYR A 155 -33.35 5.40 -9.80
N GLU A 156 -33.81 5.85 -10.97
CA GLU A 156 -35.22 5.89 -11.36
C GLU A 156 -35.86 4.48 -11.34
N LEU A 157 -35.12 3.49 -11.85
CA LEU A 157 -35.54 2.10 -11.77
C LEU A 157 -35.74 1.64 -10.32
N MET A 158 -34.79 1.94 -9.44
CA MET A 158 -34.91 1.56 -8.02
C MET A 158 -36.06 2.27 -7.31
N TYR A 159 -36.32 3.53 -7.66
CA TYR A 159 -37.48 4.27 -7.13
C TYR A 159 -38.81 3.74 -7.64
N SER A 160 -38.89 3.27 -8.89
CA SER A 160 -40.11 2.63 -9.43
C SER A 160 -40.44 1.33 -8.70
N TYR A 161 -39.45 0.65 -8.13
CA TYR A 161 -39.66 -0.51 -7.26
C TYR A 161 -39.86 -0.12 -5.77
N ALA A 162 -40.14 1.14 -5.47
CA ALA A 162 -40.30 1.66 -4.10
C ALA A 162 -39.11 1.34 -3.17
N ALA A 163 -37.89 1.22 -3.73
CA ALA A 163 -36.71 0.90 -2.96
C ALA A 163 -36.34 2.07 -2.03
N ASN A 164 -36.05 1.75 -0.77
CA ASN A 164 -35.57 2.74 0.18
C ASN A 164 -34.08 3.09 -0.06
N ARG A 165 -33.61 4.22 0.49
CA ARG A 165 -32.23 4.68 0.34
C ARG A 165 -31.19 3.62 0.72
N ARG A 166 -31.40 2.86 1.80
CA ARG A 166 -30.49 1.80 2.25
C ARG A 166 -30.35 0.68 1.20
N THR A 167 -31.47 0.32 0.56
CA THR A 167 -31.47 -0.70 -0.52
C THR A 167 -30.70 -0.22 -1.73
N ILE A 168 -30.87 1.05 -2.13
CA ILE A 168 -30.13 1.67 -3.24
C ILE A 168 -28.63 1.66 -2.96
N TYR A 169 -28.22 2.07 -1.76
CA TYR A 169 -26.80 2.02 -1.37
C TYR A 169 -26.23 0.61 -1.41
N LYS A 170 -26.91 -0.38 -0.81
CA LYS A 170 -26.39 -1.75 -0.73
C LYS A 170 -26.38 -2.49 -2.05
N LYS A 171 -27.42 -2.31 -2.89
CA LYS A 171 -27.62 -3.12 -4.11
C LYS A 171 -27.09 -2.45 -5.37
N VAL A 172 -26.92 -1.12 -5.39
CA VAL A 172 -26.50 -0.38 -6.58
C VAL A 172 -25.20 0.37 -6.33
N LEU A 173 -25.18 1.27 -5.36
CA LEU A 173 -24.04 2.18 -5.16
C LEU A 173 -22.75 1.46 -4.71
N ILE A 174 -22.81 0.66 -3.66
CA ILE A 174 -21.64 -0.05 -3.14
C ILE A 174 -21.08 -1.04 -4.17
N PRO A 175 -21.88 -1.90 -4.82
CA PRO A 175 -21.36 -2.79 -5.86
C PRO A 175 -20.75 -2.06 -7.06
N SER A 176 -21.25 -0.87 -7.42
CA SER A 176 -20.68 -0.09 -8.51
C SER A 176 -19.29 0.48 -8.24
N CYS A 177 -18.84 0.46 -6.97
CA CYS A 177 -17.48 0.88 -6.64
C CYS A 177 -16.45 -0.21 -6.93
N ILE A 178 -16.83 -1.49 -7.00
CA ILE A 178 -15.90 -2.62 -7.13
C ILE A 178 -14.97 -2.48 -8.35
N PRO A 179 -15.44 -2.15 -9.57
CA PRO A 179 -14.58 -1.98 -10.73
C PRO A 179 -13.51 -0.90 -10.55
N TYR A 180 -13.76 0.11 -9.71
CA TYR A 180 -12.82 1.22 -9.48
C TYR A 180 -11.65 0.86 -8.57
N PHE A 181 -11.64 -0.34 -7.99
CA PHE A 181 -10.51 -0.90 -7.24
C PHE A 181 -9.69 -1.90 -8.06
N SER A 182 -10.17 -2.29 -9.26
CA SER A 182 -9.42 -3.15 -10.18
C SER A 182 -8.59 -2.26 -11.11
N PRO A 183 -7.27 -2.47 -11.22
CA PRO A 183 -6.51 -1.86 -12.32
C PRO A 183 -6.94 -2.53 -13.64
N ASP A 184 -7.25 -1.72 -14.64
CA ASP A 184 -7.41 -2.17 -16.02
C ASP A 184 -6.07 -2.65 -16.60
#